data_27a8b2ce4c6e9ecbfee5af78503520fb
#
_entry.id   27a8b2ce4c6e9ecbfee5af78503520fb
#
_cell.length_a   1.000
_cell.length_b   1.000
_cell.length_c   1.000
_cell.angle_alpha   90.00
_cell.angle_beta   90.00
_cell.angle_gamma   90.00
#
_symmetry.space_group_name_H-M   'P 1'
#
loop_
_entity.id
_entity.type
_entity.pdbx_description
1 polymer ?
#
loop_
_entity_poly.entity_id
_entity_poly.type
_entity_poly.pdbx_seq_one_letter_code
_entity_poly.pdbx_strand_id
1 'polypeptide(L)'
;YKDCFVDNNATLNSPVDIIVRKNRSNLIVESDNLPTLKSMQYSYKGKIKSILIDPPYNSKIDYIGYKDSNFKDGYYSFMNERLVLAKELLSDDGFLVINIDEGEVKGLTKLCKSLFNNVSVHKWEKLHLYFDKNREIKPGKKEVLYEYIIICSQSDKVSLNKLMQPYIEDNVLKEKETKVPDIFSCFGTNSSAKDEIKELFGDRNYFRTPKPLKLIKELLRATSNKDSIVLDFFAGSGTVGHAVDGLNKEDGGTRKYILISNSESNICKKVTAKRMRLINSDFNFID
;
A
#
# COMPACT_ATOMS: atom_id res chain seq x y z
N TYR A 1 -23.50 24.91 -15.90
CA TYR A 1 -22.78 23.63 -15.98
C TYR A 1 -23.30 22.82 -17.15
N LYS A 2 -23.00 23.26 -18.37
CA LYS A 2 -23.19 22.52 -19.62
C LYS A 2 -21.92 22.75 -20.43
N ASP A 3 -21.56 21.72 -21.19
CA ASP A 3 -20.56 21.74 -22.25
C ASP A 3 -19.09 21.57 -21.83
N CYS A 4 -18.71 20.32 -21.49
CA CYS A 4 -17.45 19.77 -21.94
C CYS A 4 -17.75 18.82 -23.09
N PHE A 5 -17.81 19.37 -24.32
CA PHE A 5 -17.72 18.57 -25.52
C PHE A 5 -16.35 17.91 -25.55
N VAL A 6 -16.32 16.60 -25.60
CA VAL A 6 -15.11 15.83 -25.89
C VAL A 6 -14.78 16.11 -27.36
N ASP A 7 -13.71 16.84 -27.58
CA ASP A 7 -13.15 17.04 -28.94
C ASP A 7 -12.66 15.69 -29.46
N ASN A 8 -13.39 15.12 -30.41
CA ASN A 8 -13.11 13.80 -30.99
C ASN A 8 -11.82 13.74 -31.81
N ASN A 9 -11.05 14.82 -31.88
CA ASN A 9 -9.80 14.93 -32.60
C ASN A 9 -8.57 15.16 -31.74
N ALA A 10 -8.69 15.08 -30.42
CA ALA A 10 -7.52 15.11 -29.54
C ALA A 10 -6.72 13.82 -29.73
N THR A 11 -5.51 13.95 -30.22
CA THR A 11 -4.53 12.87 -30.34
C THR A 11 -4.39 12.13 -29.00
N LEU A 12 -4.80 10.86 -29.01
CA LEU A 12 -4.89 9.91 -27.90
C LEU A 12 -3.49 9.55 -27.33
N ASN A 13 -2.88 10.45 -26.55
CA ASN A 13 -1.57 10.22 -25.91
C ASN A 13 -1.52 10.67 -24.45
N SER A 14 -2.65 10.90 -23.78
CA SER A 14 -2.61 11.14 -22.35
C SER A 14 -2.59 9.80 -21.58
N PRO A 15 -1.87 9.70 -20.43
CA PRO A 15 -1.91 8.53 -19.57
C PRO A 15 -3.33 8.07 -19.21
N VAL A 16 -4.29 9.00 -19.21
CA VAL A 16 -5.73 8.80 -18.98
C VAL A 16 -6.37 7.82 -19.95
N ASP A 17 -6.10 8.02 -21.26
CA ASP A 17 -6.74 7.21 -22.31
C ASP A 17 -6.24 5.78 -22.34
N ILE A 18 -5.00 5.56 -21.90
CA ILE A 18 -4.37 4.25 -21.81
C ILE A 18 -4.94 3.47 -20.63
N ILE A 19 -5.17 4.12 -19.47
CA ILE A 19 -5.79 3.51 -18.29
C ILE A 19 -7.21 3.02 -18.63
N VAL A 20 -7.98 3.80 -19.36
CA VAL A 20 -9.37 3.47 -19.75
C VAL A 20 -9.44 2.23 -20.65
N ARG A 21 -8.49 2.07 -21.58
CA ARG A 21 -8.53 0.99 -22.58
C ARG A 21 -8.05 -0.38 -22.08
N LYS A 22 -7.27 -0.43 -21.00
CA LYS A 22 -6.61 -1.66 -20.52
C LYS A 22 -7.23 -2.26 -19.24
N ASN A 23 -8.51 -2.11 -19.07
CA ASN A 23 -9.31 -2.42 -17.86
C ASN A 23 -9.26 -3.87 -17.35
N ARG A 24 -8.43 -4.77 -17.90
CA ARG A 24 -8.41 -6.21 -17.54
C ARG A 24 -7.05 -6.75 -17.10
N SER A 25 -6.01 -5.96 -17.05
CA SER A 25 -4.65 -6.39 -16.68
C SER A 25 -4.12 -5.60 -15.50
N ASN A 26 -3.10 -6.12 -14.84
CA ASN A 26 -2.34 -5.36 -13.86
C ASN A 26 -1.68 -4.14 -14.51
N LEU A 27 -1.58 -3.04 -13.77
CA LEU A 27 -1.02 -1.80 -14.28
C LEU A 27 0.11 -1.30 -13.36
N ILE A 28 1.17 -0.79 -13.99
CA ILE A 28 2.19 0.03 -13.33
C ILE A 28 2.25 1.36 -14.07
N VAL A 29 2.05 2.45 -13.35
CA VAL A 29 2.01 3.81 -13.90
C VAL A 29 3.18 4.61 -13.34
N GLU A 30 4.07 5.09 -14.23
CA GLU A 30 5.14 6.01 -13.86
C GLU A 30 4.65 7.45 -13.99
N SER A 31 4.08 7.99 -12.93
CA SER A 31 3.53 9.36 -12.90
C SER A 31 3.44 9.87 -11.45
N ASP A 32 3.27 11.18 -11.28
CA ASP A 32 2.81 11.72 -10.01
C ASP A 32 1.41 11.17 -9.69
N ASN A 33 1.20 10.81 -8.43
CA ASN A 33 -0.03 10.16 -8.02
C ASN A 33 -1.26 11.08 -8.06
N LEU A 34 -1.13 12.39 -7.80
CA LEU A 34 -2.27 13.30 -7.76
C LEU A 34 -2.96 13.45 -9.13
N PRO A 35 -2.27 13.79 -10.23
CA PRO A 35 -2.89 13.83 -11.56
C PRO A 35 -3.40 12.45 -12.00
N THR A 36 -2.70 11.36 -11.66
CA THR A 36 -3.14 10.01 -11.98
C THR A 36 -4.45 9.66 -11.25
N LEU A 37 -4.56 9.95 -9.94
CA LEU A 37 -5.79 9.74 -9.17
C LEU A 37 -6.97 10.55 -9.73
N LYS A 38 -6.74 11.80 -10.19
CA LYS A 38 -7.77 12.60 -10.87
C LYS A 38 -8.24 11.93 -12.16
N SER A 39 -7.32 11.43 -12.96
CA SER A 39 -7.62 10.71 -14.19
C SER A 39 -8.39 9.41 -13.96
N MET A 40 -8.04 8.67 -12.92
CA MET A 40 -8.71 7.42 -12.55
C MET A 40 -10.18 7.59 -12.20
N GLN A 41 -10.64 8.80 -11.83
CA GLN A 41 -12.05 9.05 -11.53
C GLN A 41 -12.98 8.70 -12.71
N TYR A 42 -12.51 8.84 -13.93
CA TYR A 42 -13.32 8.52 -15.12
C TYR A 42 -13.60 7.02 -15.28
N SER A 43 -12.66 6.16 -14.88
CA SER A 43 -12.74 4.71 -15.18
C SER A 43 -12.88 3.83 -13.94
N TYR A 44 -12.41 4.29 -12.77
CA TYR A 44 -12.31 3.49 -11.55
C TYR A 44 -13.12 4.01 -10.38
N LYS A 45 -13.91 5.08 -10.54
CA LYS A 45 -14.80 5.57 -9.47
C LYS A 45 -15.71 4.47 -8.96
N GLY A 46 -15.68 4.23 -7.64
CA GLY A 46 -16.49 3.20 -6.99
C GLY A 46 -16.11 1.75 -7.32
N LYS A 47 -14.90 1.49 -7.87
CA LYS A 47 -14.51 0.13 -8.32
C LYS A 47 -13.35 -0.48 -7.55
N ILE A 48 -12.61 0.30 -6.79
CA ILE A 48 -11.43 -0.18 -6.05
C ILE A 48 -11.89 -0.77 -4.72
N LYS A 49 -11.60 -2.04 -4.51
CA LYS A 49 -11.95 -2.74 -3.26
C LYS A 49 -10.97 -2.48 -2.13
N SER A 50 -9.69 -2.43 -2.44
CA SER A 50 -8.64 -2.20 -1.44
C SER A 50 -7.62 -1.19 -1.96
N ILE A 51 -7.42 -0.12 -1.22
CA ILE A 51 -6.32 0.83 -1.43
C ILE A 51 -5.36 0.64 -0.28
N LEU A 52 -4.10 0.27 -0.57
CA LEU A 52 -3.08 0.08 0.44
C LEU A 52 -1.87 0.94 0.09
N ILE A 53 -1.53 1.87 0.97
CA ILE A 53 -0.48 2.86 0.75
C ILE A 53 0.51 2.95 1.89
N ASP A 54 1.75 3.27 1.53
CA ASP A 54 2.86 3.59 2.42
C ASP A 54 3.39 4.99 2.06
N PRO A 55 2.69 6.07 2.49
CA PRO A 55 3.04 7.43 2.10
C PRO A 55 4.33 7.90 2.79
N PRO A 56 4.91 9.03 2.39
CA PRO A 56 6.00 9.67 3.13
C PRO A 56 5.62 9.89 4.59
N TYR A 57 6.57 9.65 5.51
CA TYR A 57 6.33 9.76 6.95
C TYR A 57 6.60 11.16 7.53
N ASN A 58 6.92 12.13 6.68
CA ASN A 58 7.26 13.51 7.10
C ASN A 58 8.39 13.55 8.17
N SER A 59 9.29 12.59 8.11
CA SER A 59 10.33 12.37 9.14
C SER A 59 11.44 13.41 9.13
N LYS A 60 11.41 14.38 8.20
CA LYS A 60 12.48 15.39 7.94
C LYS A 60 13.84 14.77 7.58
N ILE A 61 13.87 13.50 7.26
CA ILE A 61 15.07 12.80 6.82
C ILE A 61 14.96 12.58 5.31
N ASP A 62 15.73 13.34 4.54
CA ASP A 62 15.84 13.08 3.10
C ASP A 62 16.61 11.78 2.88
N TYR A 63 15.94 10.83 2.26
CA TYR A 63 16.57 9.58 1.84
C TYR A 63 17.13 9.74 0.43
N ILE A 64 18.27 9.12 0.14
CA ILE A 64 18.82 9.09 -1.23
C ILE A 64 17.76 8.48 -2.15
N GLY A 65 17.20 9.29 -3.04
CA GLY A 65 16.15 8.88 -4.00
C GLY A 65 14.71 9.13 -3.57
N TYR A 66 14.47 9.74 -2.40
CA TYR A 66 13.11 10.01 -1.91
C TYR A 66 13.09 11.17 -0.92
N LYS A 67 12.32 12.22 -1.22
CA LYS A 67 12.15 13.39 -0.33
C LYS A 67 10.98 13.18 0.60
N ASP A 68 11.26 13.03 1.88
CA ASP A 68 10.25 12.82 2.93
C ASP A 68 9.78 14.14 3.60
N SER A 69 10.30 15.31 3.16
CA SER A 69 10.17 16.54 3.95
C SER A 69 9.72 17.80 3.20
N ASN A 70 9.39 17.73 1.91
CA ASN A 70 9.13 18.95 1.13
C ASN A 70 7.68 19.08 0.68
N PHE A 71 6.75 19.23 1.64
CA PHE A 71 5.34 19.44 1.37
C PHE A 71 5.03 20.93 1.33
N LYS A 72 4.85 21.50 0.11
CA LYS A 72 4.72 22.93 -0.16
C LYS A 72 3.59 23.60 0.64
N ASP A 73 2.47 22.92 0.82
CA ASP A 73 1.29 23.39 1.55
C ASP A 73 1.04 22.60 2.86
N GLY A 74 2.08 21.92 3.33
CA GLY A 74 2.03 21.06 4.51
C GLY A 74 1.59 19.63 4.22
N TYR A 75 2.06 18.70 5.07
CA TYR A 75 1.85 17.27 4.93
C TYR A 75 0.38 16.86 4.86
N TYR A 76 -0.45 17.43 5.74
CA TYR A 76 -1.87 17.09 5.78
C TYR A 76 -2.66 17.60 4.58
N SER A 77 -2.29 18.76 4.00
CA SER A 77 -2.88 19.25 2.75
C SER A 77 -2.52 18.29 1.60
N PHE A 78 -1.25 17.91 1.49
CA PHE A 78 -0.76 16.94 0.52
C PHE A 78 -1.52 15.59 0.61
N MET A 79 -1.72 15.08 1.82
CA MET A 79 -2.46 13.83 2.02
C MET A 79 -3.95 14.01 1.75
N ASN A 80 -4.56 15.11 2.19
CA ASN A 80 -6.00 15.37 2.02
C ASN A 80 -6.43 15.33 0.55
N GLU A 81 -5.70 16.01 -0.34
CA GLU A 81 -6.01 16.02 -1.77
C GLU A 81 -6.07 14.60 -2.36
N ARG A 82 -5.17 13.73 -1.93
CA ARG A 82 -5.07 12.35 -2.39
C ARG A 82 -6.12 11.44 -1.75
N LEU A 83 -6.37 11.61 -0.46
CA LEU A 83 -7.35 10.81 0.27
C LEU A 83 -8.79 11.09 -0.15
N VAL A 84 -9.12 12.34 -0.51
CA VAL A 84 -10.43 12.69 -1.09
C VAL A 84 -10.66 11.93 -2.40
N LEU A 85 -9.67 11.93 -3.30
CA LEU A 85 -9.77 11.19 -4.56
C LEU A 85 -9.78 9.68 -4.35
N ALA A 86 -8.96 9.19 -3.44
CA ALA A 86 -8.92 7.76 -3.08
C ALA A 86 -10.29 7.28 -2.55
N LYS A 87 -10.94 8.09 -1.70
CA LYS A 87 -12.30 7.81 -1.21
C LYS A 87 -13.30 7.64 -2.35
N GLU A 88 -13.26 8.48 -3.37
CA GLU A 88 -14.16 8.37 -4.53
C GLU A 88 -13.89 7.15 -5.41
N LEU A 89 -12.66 6.64 -5.42
CA LEU A 89 -12.29 5.43 -6.14
C LEU A 89 -12.76 4.15 -5.44
N LEU A 90 -12.90 4.19 -4.10
CA LEU A 90 -13.33 3.03 -3.32
C LEU A 90 -14.75 2.59 -3.67
N SER A 91 -14.97 1.28 -3.79
CA SER A 91 -16.31 0.69 -3.81
C SER A 91 -17.03 0.94 -2.46
N ASP A 92 -18.35 0.79 -2.43
CA ASP A 92 -19.17 1.02 -1.22
C ASP A 92 -18.71 0.15 -0.03
N ASP A 93 -18.16 -1.02 -0.33
CA ASP A 93 -17.61 -1.97 0.63
C ASP A 93 -16.06 -1.96 0.67
N GLY A 94 -15.42 -0.94 0.09
CA GLY A 94 -13.98 -0.81 -0.04
C GLY A 94 -13.28 -0.31 1.22
N PHE A 95 -11.98 -0.59 1.29
CA PHE A 95 -11.10 -0.19 2.39
C PHE A 95 -9.88 0.59 1.90
N LEU A 96 -9.53 1.62 2.65
CA LEU A 96 -8.25 2.30 2.56
C LEU A 96 -7.38 1.88 3.75
N VAL A 97 -6.17 1.43 3.47
CA VAL A 97 -5.15 1.05 4.47
C VAL A 97 -3.95 1.95 4.32
N ILE A 98 -3.52 2.60 5.40
CA ILE A 98 -2.38 3.52 5.41
C ILE A 98 -1.36 3.04 6.44
N ASN A 99 -0.13 2.75 6.01
CA ASN A 99 0.99 2.56 6.91
C ASN A 99 1.58 3.93 7.27
N ILE A 100 1.92 4.13 8.55
CA ILE A 100 2.47 5.41 9.05
C ILE A 100 3.27 5.19 10.33
N ASP A 101 4.18 6.10 10.66
CA ASP A 101 4.92 6.06 11.91
C ASP A 101 4.20 6.74 13.08
N GLU A 102 4.85 6.70 14.26
CA GLU A 102 4.32 7.31 15.50
C GLU A 102 4.17 8.83 15.39
N GLY A 103 5.01 9.50 14.57
CA GLY A 103 5.01 10.96 14.45
C GLY A 103 3.72 11.50 13.84
N GLU A 104 3.24 10.84 12.79
CA GLU A 104 2.10 11.34 12.00
C GLU A 104 0.78 10.57 12.22
N VAL A 105 0.78 9.44 12.91
CA VAL A 105 -0.43 8.62 13.09
C VAL A 105 -1.60 9.40 13.70
N LYS A 106 -1.35 10.25 14.69
CA LYS A 106 -2.41 11.02 15.37
C LYS A 106 -3.08 12.02 14.43
N GLY A 107 -2.28 12.79 13.70
CA GLY A 107 -2.79 13.82 12.79
C GLY A 107 -3.47 13.20 11.56
N LEU A 108 -2.86 12.15 10.99
CA LEU A 108 -3.42 11.45 9.84
C LEU A 108 -4.72 10.70 10.21
N THR A 109 -4.81 10.10 11.41
CA THR A 109 -6.06 9.52 11.91
C THR A 109 -7.16 10.59 12.05
N LYS A 110 -6.83 11.80 12.51
CA LYS A 110 -7.81 12.91 12.58
C LYS A 110 -8.30 13.31 11.19
N LEU A 111 -7.40 13.38 10.21
CA LEU A 111 -7.75 13.64 8.82
C LEU A 111 -8.65 12.52 8.25
N CYS A 112 -8.29 11.25 8.47
CA CYS A 112 -9.10 10.12 8.02
C CYS A 112 -10.52 10.17 8.63
N LYS A 113 -10.65 10.46 9.93
CA LYS A 113 -11.96 10.61 10.61
C LYS A 113 -12.82 11.74 10.07
N SER A 114 -12.25 12.77 9.44
CA SER A 114 -13.02 13.80 8.75
C SER A 114 -13.52 13.38 7.37
N LEU A 115 -12.95 12.34 6.78
CA LEU A 115 -13.27 11.86 5.43
C LEU A 115 -14.08 10.56 5.43
N PHE A 116 -13.85 9.66 6.36
CA PHE A 116 -14.41 8.30 6.39
C PHE A 116 -15.28 8.07 7.62
N ASN A 117 -16.32 7.26 7.50
CA ASN A 117 -17.25 6.95 8.58
C ASN A 117 -16.61 6.04 9.63
N ASN A 118 -15.83 5.06 9.18
CA ASN A 118 -15.12 4.13 10.06
C ASN A 118 -13.62 4.28 9.90
N VAL A 119 -12.93 4.43 11.04
CA VAL A 119 -11.48 4.52 11.11
C VAL A 119 -10.98 3.73 12.31
N SER A 120 -10.20 2.69 12.08
CA SER A 120 -9.49 1.94 13.10
C SER A 120 -7.98 2.13 12.98
N VAL A 121 -7.29 1.98 14.10
CA VAL A 121 -5.82 2.10 14.15
C VAL A 121 -5.26 0.84 14.79
N HIS A 122 -4.37 0.20 14.07
CA HIS A 122 -3.67 -1.02 14.48
C HIS A 122 -2.18 -0.74 14.59
N LYS A 123 -1.43 -1.63 15.23
CA LYS A 123 0.02 -1.57 15.32
C LYS A 123 0.66 -2.70 14.53
N TRP A 124 1.77 -2.43 13.89
CA TRP A 124 2.63 -3.47 13.34
C TRP A 124 3.94 -3.49 14.11
N GLU A 125 4.28 -4.66 14.65
CA GLU A 125 5.54 -4.91 15.32
C GLU A 125 6.65 -5.14 14.29
N LYS A 126 7.43 -4.08 14.02
CA LYS A 126 8.47 -4.08 12.98
C LYS A 126 9.83 -4.61 13.43
N LEU A 127 9.98 -4.85 14.73
CA LEU A 127 11.20 -5.35 15.36
C LEU A 127 10.85 -6.43 16.38
N HIS A 128 11.53 -7.57 16.32
CA HIS A 128 11.46 -8.60 17.36
C HIS A 128 12.63 -8.42 18.32
N LEU A 129 12.39 -7.82 19.49
CA LEU A 129 13.43 -7.60 20.51
C LEU A 129 13.88 -8.90 21.19
N TYR A 130 13.04 -9.92 21.20
CA TYR A 130 13.26 -11.12 22.00
C TYR A 130 14.29 -12.11 21.43
N PHE A 131 14.73 -11.96 20.19
CA PHE A 131 15.58 -12.94 19.50
C PHE A 131 17.02 -12.52 19.28
N ASP A 132 17.37 -11.26 19.55
CA ASP A 132 18.74 -10.79 19.42
C ASP A 132 19.39 -10.56 20.78
N LYS A 133 19.94 -11.63 21.36
CA LYS A 133 20.63 -11.60 22.66
C LYS A 133 21.92 -10.72 22.64
N ASN A 134 22.40 -10.37 21.46
CA ASN A 134 23.65 -9.60 21.26
C ASN A 134 23.38 -8.14 20.89
N ARG A 135 22.13 -7.70 20.90
CA ARG A 135 21.79 -6.34 20.51
C ARG A 135 21.98 -5.38 21.68
N GLU A 136 23.10 -4.67 21.67
CA GLU A 136 23.30 -3.54 22.58
C GLU A 136 22.40 -2.38 22.17
N ILE A 137 21.45 -2.01 23.04
CA ILE A 137 20.69 -0.78 22.90
C ILE A 137 21.64 0.37 23.23
N LYS A 138 22.02 1.15 22.22
CA LYS A 138 22.89 2.31 22.44
C LYS A 138 22.20 3.32 23.35
N PRO A 139 22.86 3.76 24.45
CA PRO A 139 22.26 4.75 25.35
C PRO A 139 21.79 6.00 24.57
N GLY A 140 20.55 6.43 24.84
CA GLY A 140 19.95 7.61 24.20
C GLY A 140 19.22 7.35 22.89
N LYS A 141 19.22 6.14 22.30
CA LYS A 141 18.35 5.79 21.17
C LYS A 141 17.08 5.13 21.68
N LYS A 142 15.93 5.83 21.49
CA LYS A 142 14.61 5.24 21.65
C LYS A 142 14.36 4.31 20.45
N GLU A 143 14.30 3.00 20.67
CA GLU A 143 13.91 2.07 19.60
C GLU A 143 12.39 2.15 19.41
N VAL A 144 11.99 2.49 18.17
CA VAL A 144 10.59 2.50 17.77
C VAL A 144 10.22 1.09 17.33
N LEU A 145 9.48 0.38 18.19
CA LEU A 145 9.08 -1.02 17.98
C LEU A 145 7.95 -1.19 16.98
N TYR A 146 7.11 -0.17 16.85
CA TYR A 146 5.87 -0.23 16.10
C TYR A 146 5.84 0.82 15.00
N GLU A 147 5.19 0.47 13.90
CA GLU A 147 4.52 1.38 13.00
C GLU A 147 3.02 1.18 13.14
N TYR A 148 2.24 2.08 12.54
CA TYR A 148 0.79 2.06 12.69
C TYR A 148 0.14 1.79 11.34
N ILE A 149 -1.02 1.17 11.40
CA ILE A 149 -1.85 0.86 10.25
C ILE A 149 -3.21 1.49 10.51
N ILE A 150 -3.58 2.49 9.70
CA ILE A 150 -4.89 3.10 9.74
C ILE A 150 -5.76 2.42 8.70
N ILE A 151 -6.92 1.88 9.08
CA ILE A 151 -7.86 1.25 8.17
C ILE A 151 -9.15 2.06 8.18
N CYS A 152 -9.59 2.49 6.99
CA CYS A 152 -10.75 3.33 6.79
C CYS A 152 -11.77 2.65 5.88
N SER A 153 -13.08 2.86 6.12
CA SER A 153 -14.16 2.51 5.19
C SER A 153 -15.25 3.58 5.18
N GLN A 154 -16.05 3.60 4.10
CA GLN A 154 -17.13 4.58 3.95
C GLN A 154 -18.45 4.10 4.58
N SER A 155 -18.63 2.79 4.74
CA SER A 155 -19.88 2.19 5.19
C SER A 155 -19.74 1.56 6.58
N ASP A 156 -20.68 1.86 7.46
CA ASP A 156 -20.77 1.24 8.80
C ASP A 156 -21.19 -0.24 8.75
N LYS A 157 -21.66 -0.68 7.60
CA LYS A 157 -22.13 -2.05 7.39
C LYS A 157 -21.04 -3.00 6.90
N VAL A 158 -19.84 -2.48 6.63
CA VAL A 158 -18.73 -3.27 6.10
C VAL A 158 -17.80 -3.69 7.21
N SER A 159 -17.47 -4.98 7.25
CA SER A 159 -16.49 -5.54 8.18
C SER A 159 -15.28 -6.09 7.43
N LEU A 160 -14.11 -5.98 8.05
CA LEU A 160 -12.91 -6.63 7.57
C LEU A 160 -13.11 -8.15 7.53
N ASN A 161 -12.52 -8.80 6.54
CA ASN A 161 -12.49 -10.25 6.51
C ASN A 161 -11.73 -10.77 7.73
N LYS A 162 -12.14 -11.93 8.22
CA LYS A 162 -11.39 -12.63 9.28
C LYS A 162 -10.06 -13.14 8.74
N LEU A 163 -9.09 -13.23 9.62
CA LEU A 163 -7.76 -13.76 9.31
C LEU A 163 -7.55 -15.09 10.02
N MET A 164 -6.82 -16.00 9.37
CA MET A 164 -6.35 -17.22 10.01
C MET A 164 -5.21 -16.89 10.97
N GLN A 165 -5.39 -17.20 12.24
CA GLN A 165 -4.39 -16.95 13.28
C GLN A 165 -3.93 -18.28 13.88
N PRO A 166 -2.62 -18.51 13.95
CA PRO A 166 -2.10 -19.70 14.62
C PRO A 166 -2.31 -19.61 16.14
N TYR A 167 -2.64 -20.73 16.77
CA TYR A 167 -2.69 -20.89 18.22
C TYR A 167 -2.19 -22.27 18.61
N ILE A 168 -1.78 -22.42 19.85
CA ILE A 168 -1.33 -23.71 20.39
C ILE A 168 -2.44 -24.29 21.27
N GLU A 169 -2.83 -25.51 21.00
CA GLU A 169 -3.74 -26.29 21.82
C GLU A 169 -3.19 -27.73 21.93
N ASP A 170 -3.07 -28.24 23.14
CA ASP A 170 -2.50 -29.58 23.42
C ASP A 170 -1.09 -29.79 22.81
N ASN A 171 -0.24 -28.77 22.85
CA ASN A 171 1.09 -28.73 22.22
C ASN A 171 1.08 -28.91 20.69
N VAL A 172 -0.07 -28.74 20.05
CA VAL A 172 -0.22 -28.79 18.59
C VAL A 172 -0.51 -27.40 18.06
N LEU A 173 0.20 -26.99 16.99
CA LEU A 173 -0.08 -25.77 16.28
C LEU A 173 -1.35 -25.95 15.46
N LYS A 174 -2.35 -25.15 15.74
CA LYS A 174 -3.64 -25.10 15.04
C LYS A 174 -3.88 -23.69 14.49
N GLU A 175 -4.85 -23.56 13.60
CA GLU A 175 -5.27 -22.26 13.07
C GLU A 175 -6.78 -22.06 13.29
N LYS A 176 -7.18 -20.83 13.55
CA LYS A 176 -8.58 -20.43 13.64
C LYS A 176 -8.84 -19.07 13.01
N GLU A 177 -10.03 -18.89 12.47
CA GLU A 177 -10.48 -17.57 12.01
C GLU A 177 -10.70 -16.62 13.19
N THR A 178 -10.06 -15.46 13.14
CA THR A 178 -10.20 -14.39 14.13
C THR A 178 -10.47 -13.06 13.46
N LYS A 179 -10.96 -12.10 14.19
CA LYS A 179 -10.98 -10.69 13.76
C LYS A 179 -9.54 -10.20 13.51
N VAL A 180 -9.44 -9.17 12.68
CA VAL A 180 -8.15 -8.48 12.47
C VAL A 180 -7.57 -8.03 13.83
N PRO A 181 -6.33 -8.35 14.14
CA PRO A 181 -5.74 -8.08 15.46
C PRO A 181 -5.44 -6.59 15.65
N ASP A 182 -5.44 -6.12 16.89
CA ASP A 182 -4.99 -4.77 17.24
C ASP A 182 -3.49 -4.59 17.00
N ILE A 183 -2.72 -5.68 17.11
CA ILE A 183 -1.27 -5.71 16.90
C ILE A 183 -0.92 -6.83 15.93
N PHE A 184 -0.35 -6.46 14.79
CA PHE A 184 0.23 -7.39 13.82
C PHE A 184 1.64 -7.79 14.29
N SER A 185 1.72 -8.85 15.06
CA SER A 185 2.97 -9.48 15.49
C SER A 185 3.29 -10.69 14.60
N CYS A 186 4.56 -10.98 14.37
CA CYS A 186 5.01 -12.13 13.57
C CYS A 186 4.64 -12.09 12.06
N PHE A 187 4.25 -10.93 11.55
CA PHE A 187 3.94 -10.73 10.11
C PHE A 187 5.12 -10.16 9.31
N GLY A 188 6.34 -10.42 9.75
CA GLY A 188 7.57 -9.89 9.17
C GLY A 188 8.05 -8.62 9.85
N THR A 189 9.30 -8.29 9.62
CA THR A 189 10.01 -7.15 10.20
C THR A 189 10.67 -6.32 9.10
N ASN A 190 11.20 -5.14 9.44
CA ASN A 190 12.03 -4.38 8.51
C ASN A 190 13.24 -5.18 8.02
N SER A 191 13.80 -6.07 8.87
CA SER A 191 14.90 -6.95 8.49
C SER A 191 14.46 -7.97 7.46
N SER A 192 13.37 -8.70 7.71
CA SER A 192 12.86 -9.70 6.77
C SER A 192 12.48 -9.08 5.42
N ALA A 193 11.89 -7.87 5.41
CA ALA A 193 11.59 -7.16 4.18
C ALA A 193 12.85 -6.84 3.34
N LYS A 194 13.96 -6.50 3.99
CA LYS A 194 15.25 -6.30 3.31
C LYS A 194 15.86 -7.61 2.82
N ASP A 195 15.62 -8.72 3.51
CA ASP A 195 16.07 -10.05 3.06
C ASP A 195 15.29 -10.48 1.82
N GLU A 196 13.97 -10.22 1.75
CA GLU A 196 13.16 -10.38 0.53
C GLU A 196 13.71 -9.56 -0.66
N ILE A 197 14.13 -8.30 -0.42
CA ILE A 197 14.78 -7.47 -1.45
C ILE A 197 16.10 -8.08 -1.91
N LYS A 198 16.92 -8.60 -0.98
CA LYS A 198 18.17 -9.28 -1.32
C LYS A 198 17.94 -10.52 -2.19
N GLU A 199 16.96 -11.33 -1.86
CA GLU A 199 16.60 -12.53 -2.64
C GLU A 199 16.21 -12.18 -4.08
N LEU A 200 15.43 -11.11 -4.26
CA LEU A 200 14.94 -10.71 -5.57
C LEU A 200 15.97 -9.93 -6.40
N PHE A 201 16.73 -9.03 -5.78
CA PHE A 201 17.58 -8.07 -6.49
C PHE A 201 19.09 -8.35 -6.34
N GLY A 202 19.47 -9.29 -5.47
CA GLY A 202 20.87 -9.61 -5.16
C GLY A 202 21.53 -8.67 -4.14
N ASP A 203 20.91 -7.54 -3.80
CA ASP A 203 21.42 -6.56 -2.84
C ASP A 203 20.33 -6.18 -1.83
N ARG A 204 20.66 -6.33 -0.54
CA ARG A 204 19.79 -5.99 0.59
C ARG A 204 19.44 -4.50 0.66
N ASN A 205 20.29 -3.65 0.11
CA ASN A 205 20.14 -2.20 0.11
C ASN A 205 19.59 -1.65 -1.21
N TYR A 206 19.17 -2.53 -2.13
CA TYR A 206 18.62 -2.12 -3.42
C TYR A 206 17.38 -1.20 -3.27
N PHE A 207 16.58 -1.43 -2.22
CA PHE A 207 15.55 -0.50 -1.77
C PHE A 207 15.60 -0.37 -0.25
N ARG A 208 15.51 0.87 0.25
CA ARG A 208 15.85 1.16 1.65
C ARG A 208 14.79 0.77 2.67
N THR A 209 13.52 0.98 2.36
CA THR A 209 12.40 0.88 3.30
C THR A 209 11.25 0.00 2.75
N PRO A 210 11.52 -1.25 2.34
CA PRO A 210 10.45 -2.13 1.87
C PRO A 210 9.54 -2.54 3.04
N LYS A 211 8.26 -2.78 2.76
CA LYS A 211 7.37 -3.46 3.70
C LYS A 211 7.47 -4.98 3.52
N PRO A 212 7.32 -5.77 4.61
CA PRO A 212 7.33 -7.22 4.52
C PRO A 212 6.15 -7.76 3.70
N LEU A 213 6.44 -8.67 2.79
CA LEU A 213 5.42 -9.28 1.94
C LEU A 213 4.32 -9.98 2.75
N LYS A 214 4.69 -10.64 3.85
CA LYS A 214 3.76 -11.32 4.76
C LYS A 214 2.74 -10.35 5.37
N LEU A 215 3.17 -9.17 5.83
CA LEU A 215 2.27 -8.14 6.37
C LEU A 215 1.28 -7.67 5.30
N ILE A 216 1.79 -7.33 4.11
CA ILE A 216 0.94 -6.81 3.03
C ILE A 216 -0.08 -7.87 2.57
N LYS A 217 0.30 -9.14 2.49
CA LYS A 217 -0.64 -10.23 2.20
C LYS A 217 -1.78 -10.30 3.22
N GLU A 218 -1.48 -10.22 4.53
CA GLU A 218 -2.52 -10.27 5.56
C GLU A 218 -3.45 -9.06 5.52
N LEU A 219 -2.91 -7.87 5.29
CA LEU A 219 -3.73 -6.66 5.11
C LEU A 219 -4.66 -6.80 3.88
N LEU A 220 -4.16 -7.35 2.77
CA LEU A 220 -4.99 -7.61 1.59
C LEU A 220 -6.01 -8.73 1.81
N ARG A 221 -5.70 -9.79 2.57
CA ARG A 221 -6.71 -10.80 2.97
C ARG A 221 -7.83 -10.17 3.76
N ALA A 222 -7.52 -9.25 4.69
CA ALA A 222 -8.50 -8.54 5.48
C ALA A 222 -9.37 -7.59 4.66
N THR A 223 -8.88 -7.01 3.56
CA THR A 223 -9.51 -5.88 2.86
C THR A 223 -9.91 -6.16 1.42
N SER A 224 -9.63 -7.35 0.89
CA SER A 224 -9.94 -7.69 -0.51
C SER A 224 -10.60 -9.07 -0.65
N ASN A 225 -11.31 -9.25 -1.75
CA ASN A 225 -11.88 -10.52 -2.20
C ASN A 225 -11.00 -11.08 -3.34
N LYS A 226 -11.31 -12.30 -3.80
CA LYS A 226 -10.51 -13.02 -4.81
C LYS A 226 -10.48 -12.36 -6.20
N ASP A 227 -11.41 -11.48 -6.51
CA ASP A 227 -11.59 -10.79 -7.79
C ASP A 227 -11.38 -9.27 -7.72
N SER A 228 -10.88 -8.77 -6.60
CA SER A 228 -10.77 -7.35 -6.28
C SER A 228 -9.75 -6.62 -7.13
N ILE A 229 -9.98 -5.31 -7.34
CA ILE A 229 -8.97 -4.38 -7.81
C ILE A 229 -8.31 -3.75 -6.57
N VAL A 230 -6.99 -3.82 -6.53
CA VAL A 230 -6.13 -3.28 -5.48
C VAL A 230 -5.34 -2.10 -6.04
N LEU A 231 -5.33 -0.97 -5.34
CA LEU A 231 -4.57 0.22 -5.72
C LEU A 231 -3.50 0.54 -4.68
N ASP A 232 -2.30 0.85 -5.16
CA ASP A 232 -1.23 1.46 -4.37
C ASP A 232 -0.66 2.66 -5.14
N PHE A 233 -0.93 3.86 -4.66
CA PHE A 233 -0.46 5.09 -5.29
C PHE A 233 0.78 5.70 -4.62
N PHE A 234 1.44 4.92 -3.77
CA PHE A 234 2.79 5.13 -3.23
C PHE A 234 3.61 3.84 -3.36
N ALA A 235 3.61 3.24 -4.54
CA ALA A 235 4.01 1.84 -4.74
C ALA A 235 5.46 1.50 -4.33
N GLY A 236 6.35 2.46 -4.30
CA GLY A 236 7.73 2.28 -3.81
C GLY A 236 8.41 1.04 -4.37
N SER A 237 8.61 0.01 -3.55
CA SER A 237 9.23 -1.24 -4.00
C SER A 237 8.28 -2.22 -4.70
N GLY A 238 6.98 -1.91 -4.84
CA GLY A 238 6.00 -2.79 -5.50
C GLY A 238 5.56 -3.99 -4.65
N THR A 239 5.67 -3.91 -3.32
CA THR A 239 5.30 -5.03 -2.44
C THR A 239 3.82 -5.39 -2.54
N VAL A 240 2.93 -4.40 -2.75
CA VAL A 240 1.49 -4.64 -2.92
C VAL A 240 1.21 -5.50 -4.16
N GLY A 241 1.81 -5.20 -5.31
CA GLY A 241 1.65 -6.02 -6.51
C GLY A 241 2.15 -7.45 -6.30
N HIS A 242 3.33 -7.63 -5.67
CA HIS A 242 3.85 -8.95 -5.31
C HIS A 242 2.91 -9.72 -4.37
N ALA A 243 2.30 -9.03 -3.40
CA ALA A 243 1.33 -9.63 -2.49
C ALA A 243 0.07 -10.09 -3.23
N VAL A 244 -0.45 -9.29 -4.17
CA VAL A 244 -1.60 -9.65 -5.01
C VAL A 244 -1.32 -10.92 -5.81
N ASP A 245 -0.19 -10.98 -6.52
CA ASP A 245 0.18 -12.18 -7.28
C ASP A 245 0.38 -13.40 -6.38
N GLY A 246 1.00 -13.20 -5.22
CA GLY A 246 1.18 -14.27 -4.24
C GLY A 246 -0.16 -14.80 -3.72
N LEU A 247 -1.11 -13.94 -3.38
CA LEU A 247 -2.45 -14.34 -2.94
C LEU A 247 -3.23 -15.06 -4.03
N ASN A 248 -3.16 -14.59 -5.28
CA ASN A 248 -3.81 -15.27 -6.40
C ASN A 248 -3.29 -16.69 -6.61
N LYS A 249 -1.97 -16.91 -6.43
CA LYS A 249 -1.36 -18.26 -6.48
C LYS A 249 -1.80 -19.14 -5.30
N GLU A 250 -1.98 -18.57 -4.12
CA GLU A 250 -2.37 -19.29 -2.90
C GLU A 250 -3.83 -19.71 -2.89
N ASP A 251 -4.74 -18.84 -3.35
CA ASP A 251 -6.18 -19.04 -3.21
C ASP A 251 -6.96 -19.19 -4.53
N GLY A 252 -6.24 -19.20 -5.67
CA GLY A 252 -6.84 -19.28 -7.01
C GLY A 252 -7.60 -18.01 -7.40
N GLY A 253 -7.29 -16.87 -6.79
CA GLY A 253 -7.91 -15.59 -7.06
C GLY A 253 -7.48 -14.96 -8.39
N THR A 254 -8.23 -13.94 -8.79
CA THR A 254 -8.00 -13.15 -10.01
C THR A 254 -7.86 -11.66 -9.72
N ARG A 255 -7.42 -11.32 -8.48
CA ARG A 255 -7.18 -9.93 -8.09
C ARG A 255 -6.30 -9.23 -9.10
N LYS A 256 -6.54 -7.96 -9.30
CA LYS A 256 -5.71 -7.08 -10.13
C LYS A 256 -5.11 -5.98 -9.28
N TYR A 257 -3.92 -5.52 -9.67
CA TYR A 257 -3.29 -4.39 -9.02
C TYR A 257 -3.08 -3.22 -9.97
N ILE A 258 -3.11 -2.02 -9.39
CA ILE A 258 -2.67 -0.76 -10.02
C ILE A 258 -1.62 -0.16 -9.09
N LEU A 259 -0.39 -0.04 -9.59
CA LEU A 259 0.74 0.55 -8.86
C LEU A 259 1.11 1.87 -9.49
N ILE A 260 1.13 2.94 -8.70
CA ILE A 260 1.53 4.26 -9.16
C ILE A 260 2.79 4.68 -8.40
N SER A 261 3.82 5.04 -9.12
CA SER A 261 5.07 5.58 -8.58
C SER A 261 5.60 6.67 -9.50
N ASN A 262 6.17 7.72 -8.93
CA ASN A 262 6.77 8.78 -9.72
C ASN A 262 8.10 8.34 -10.35
N SER A 263 8.65 9.19 -11.23
CA SER A 263 9.94 8.98 -11.89
C SER A 263 11.14 9.30 -11.02
N GLU A 264 10.93 9.76 -9.77
CA GLU A 264 12.01 10.17 -8.88
C GLU A 264 12.99 9.02 -8.68
N SER A 265 14.29 9.29 -8.88
CA SER A 265 15.37 8.30 -8.84
C SER A 265 15.15 7.04 -9.69
N ASN A 266 14.27 7.10 -10.68
CA ASN A 266 13.83 5.95 -11.49
C ASN A 266 13.28 4.77 -10.68
N ILE A 267 12.68 5.02 -9.51
CA ILE A 267 12.15 3.96 -8.63
C ILE A 267 11.11 3.12 -9.36
N CYS A 268 10.20 3.75 -10.11
CA CYS A 268 9.16 3.04 -10.83
C CYS A 268 9.73 1.97 -11.79
N LYS A 269 10.69 2.35 -12.64
CA LYS A 269 11.30 1.43 -13.63
C LYS A 269 12.28 0.46 -12.99
N LYS A 270 13.21 0.98 -12.14
CA LYS A 270 14.34 0.20 -11.61
C LYS A 270 13.95 -0.70 -10.44
N VAL A 271 12.93 -0.34 -9.67
CA VAL A 271 12.52 -1.12 -8.49
C VAL A 271 11.15 -1.73 -8.69
N THR A 272 10.08 -0.92 -8.81
CA THR A 272 8.70 -1.40 -8.87
C THR A 272 8.48 -2.38 -10.03
N ALA A 273 8.70 -1.92 -11.27
CA ALA A 273 8.49 -2.75 -12.47
C ALA A 273 9.50 -3.91 -12.55
N LYS A 274 10.76 -3.70 -12.11
CA LYS A 274 11.75 -4.77 -12.06
C LYS A 274 11.34 -5.87 -11.08
N ARG A 275 10.83 -5.53 -9.88
CA ARG A 275 10.30 -6.52 -8.92
C ARG A 275 9.23 -7.38 -9.57
N MET A 276 8.27 -6.74 -10.26
CA MET A 276 7.18 -7.48 -10.89
C MET A 276 7.65 -8.40 -12.02
N ARG A 277 8.64 -7.98 -12.81
CA ARG A 277 9.27 -8.86 -13.81
C ARG A 277 10.00 -10.04 -13.18
N LEU A 278 10.73 -9.83 -12.08
CA LEU A 278 11.47 -10.89 -11.38
C LEU A 278 10.57 -11.98 -10.81
N ILE A 279 9.33 -11.65 -10.44
CA ILE A 279 8.34 -12.65 -9.98
C ILE A 279 7.46 -13.20 -11.11
N ASN A 280 7.75 -12.86 -12.37
CA ASN A 280 7.00 -13.25 -13.56
C ASN A 280 5.52 -12.79 -13.52
N SER A 281 5.27 -11.59 -12.98
CA SER A 281 3.95 -10.97 -13.01
C SER A 281 3.66 -10.38 -14.39
N ASP A 282 2.46 -10.60 -14.89
CA ASP A 282 1.98 -9.98 -16.13
C ASP A 282 1.36 -8.62 -15.83
N PHE A 283 1.87 -7.56 -16.48
CA PHE A 283 1.38 -6.21 -16.29
C PHE A 283 1.63 -5.32 -17.53
N ASN A 284 0.84 -4.27 -17.66
CA ASN A 284 1.10 -3.18 -18.59
C ASN A 284 1.83 -2.05 -17.88
N PHE A 285 2.86 -1.52 -18.51
CA PHE A 285 3.60 -0.36 -18.05
C PHE A 285 3.14 0.89 -18.81
N ILE A 286 2.91 1.98 -18.08
CA ILE A 286 2.47 3.28 -18.61
C ILE A 286 3.44 4.34 -18.07
N ASP A 287 4.05 5.12 -18.94
CA ASP A 287 4.95 6.25 -18.64
C ASP A 287 4.50 7.52 -19.38
#